data_0d635b4e47afad3f5ce0c145b6dc57eb
#
_entry.id   0d635b4e47afad3f5ce0c145b6dc57eb
#
_cell.length_a   1.000
_cell.length_b   1.000
_cell.length_c   1.000
_cell.angle_alpha   90.00
_cell.angle_beta   90.00
_cell.angle_gamma   90.00
#
_symmetry.space_group_name_H-M   'P 1'
#
loop_
_entity.id
_entity.type
_entity.pdbx_description
1 polymer ?
#
loop_
_entity_poly.entity_id
_entity_poly.type
_entity_poly.pdbx_seq_one_letter_code
_entity_poly.pdbx_strand_id
1 'polypeptide(L)'
;MNKERRLFINQLSVVSALAALSKPATTLANVSKNINSLHSLRNEVTVYHTCDLHGNLTPSNGQLGGLVNIQKVLNNQDTGGLLLDGGDFLSHSKSGSNQLKVIDTMNKMGYHAAAIGNEELAIGQDRLASLVPLMNFSLVNCNYSLERNLSKLVKPYITINAGKFKVGITGVGQKLKGVAYADAIESANSTAKILKENENCDLVICLSHLGYNQPGDQPDDQKLAQRSSQIDMIISGHNRFLVRGTIIKMNKLKHEVLISPAAYDGLMIGKTIFSFENGKQKSNIKSKNL
;
A
#
# COMPACT_ATOMS: atom_id res chain seq x y z
N MET A 1 -2.39 -1.15 -35.39
CA MET A 1 -2.43 -0.39 -34.11
C MET A 1 -3.54 -1.00 -33.27
N ASN A 2 -3.21 -1.54 -32.09
CA ASN A 2 -4.10 -2.39 -31.30
C ASN A 2 -5.28 -1.58 -30.74
N LYS A 3 -6.47 -2.15 -30.70
CA LYS A 3 -7.74 -1.52 -30.29
C LYS A 3 -7.64 -0.91 -28.87
N GLU A 4 -6.86 -1.53 -28.00
CA GLU A 4 -6.57 -1.07 -26.65
C GLU A 4 -5.70 0.20 -26.60
N ARG A 5 -4.74 0.36 -27.52
CA ARG A 5 -3.95 1.60 -27.66
C ARG A 5 -4.82 2.79 -28.12
N ARG A 6 -5.81 2.56 -28.96
CA ARG A 6 -6.76 3.62 -29.39
C ARG A 6 -7.66 4.07 -28.25
N LEU A 7 -8.13 3.14 -27.41
CA LEU A 7 -8.91 3.47 -26.20
C LEU A 7 -8.09 4.27 -25.19
N PHE A 8 -6.84 3.90 -24.98
CA PHE A 8 -5.91 4.64 -24.12
C PHE A 8 -5.66 6.07 -24.61
N ILE A 9 -5.40 6.27 -25.91
CA ILE A 9 -5.16 7.59 -26.49
C ILE A 9 -6.43 8.46 -26.44
N ASN A 10 -7.62 7.91 -26.68
CA ASN A 10 -8.88 8.63 -26.55
C ASN A 10 -9.21 9.02 -25.11
N GLN A 11 -8.87 8.18 -24.14
CA GLN A 11 -9.04 8.51 -22.71
C GLN A 11 -8.05 9.57 -22.24
N LEU A 12 -6.81 9.57 -22.74
CA LEU A 12 -5.83 10.62 -22.45
C LEU A 12 -6.29 11.98 -23.00
N SER A 13 -6.90 12.01 -24.18
CA SER A 13 -7.40 13.26 -24.79
C SER A 13 -8.61 13.84 -24.04
N VAL A 14 -9.50 13.01 -23.48
CA VAL A 14 -10.62 13.46 -22.64
C VAL A 14 -10.12 14.02 -21.31
N VAL A 15 -9.11 13.39 -20.71
CA VAL A 15 -8.49 13.86 -19.45
C VAL A 15 -7.75 15.20 -19.66
N SER A 16 -7.08 15.36 -20.82
CA SER A 16 -6.39 16.62 -21.16
C SER A 16 -7.38 17.77 -21.40
N ALA A 17 -8.56 17.50 -21.94
CA ALA A 17 -9.60 18.50 -22.15
C ALA A 17 -10.28 18.97 -20.85
N LEU A 18 -10.43 18.06 -19.86
CA LEU A 18 -10.97 18.39 -18.54
C LEU A 18 -9.96 19.15 -17.66
N ALA A 19 -8.66 18.89 -17.83
CA ALA A 19 -7.60 19.59 -17.09
C ALA A 19 -7.45 21.07 -17.52
N ALA A 20 -7.89 21.45 -18.70
CA ALA A 20 -7.85 22.83 -19.17
C ALA A 20 -8.93 23.75 -18.55
N LEU A 21 -9.92 23.19 -17.85
CA LEU A 21 -11.07 23.92 -17.29
C LEU A 21 -11.04 24.07 -15.76
N SER A 22 -10.05 23.55 -15.05
CA SER A 22 -9.97 23.59 -13.58
C SER A 22 -8.56 23.92 -13.06
N LYS A 23 -8.47 24.63 -11.94
CA LYS A 23 -7.23 25.06 -11.28
C LYS A 23 -6.20 23.93 -11.11
N PRO A 24 -4.91 24.14 -11.52
CA PRO A 24 -4.10 23.05 -12.07
C PRO A 24 -3.37 22.11 -11.09
N ALA A 25 -3.25 22.39 -9.82
CA ALA A 25 -2.26 21.67 -8.99
C ALA A 25 -2.80 20.43 -8.24
N THR A 26 -4.05 20.42 -7.83
CA THR A 26 -4.62 19.35 -7.01
C THR A 26 -5.33 18.27 -7.83
N THR A 27 -5.81 18.62 -9.00
CA THR A 27 -6.56 17.73 -9.90
C THR A 27 -5.67 16.75 -10.66
N LEU A 28 -4.47 17.15 -11.06
CA LEU A 28 -3.54 16.26 -11.78
C LEU A 28 -3.01 15.11 -10.91
N ALA A 29 -2.71 15.37 -9.63
CA ALA A 29 -2.29 14.33 -8.70
C ALA A 29 -3.42 13.32 -8.41
N ASN A 30 -4.66 13.76 -8.32
CA ASN A 30 -5.82 12.88 -8.16
C ASN A 30 -6.17 12.10 -9.43
N VAL A 31 -5.93 12.68 -10.59
CA VAL A 31 -6.16 12.05 -11.89
C VAL A 31 -5.12 10.97 -12.17
N SER A 32 -3.83 11.20 -11.85
CA SER A 32 -2.80 10.17 -12.01
C SER A 32 -3.00 8.99 -11.04
N LYS A 33 -3.49 9.25 -9.83
CA LYS A 33 -3.87 8.19 -8.87
C LYS A 33 -5.02 7.31 -9.37
N ASN A 34 -5.92 7.84 -10.20
CA ASN A 34 -7.08 7.12 -10.73
C ASN A 34 -6.81 6.41 -12.07
N ILE A 35 -5.87 6.88 -12.89
CA ILE A 35 -5.61 6.33 -14.23
C ILE A 35 -5.02 4.91 -14.17
N ASN A 36 -4.19 4.62 -13.17
CA ASN A 36 -3.59 3.29 -13.01
C ASN A 36 -4.59 2.22 -12.51
N SER A 37 -5.79 2.62 -12.06
CA SER A 37 -6.83 1.71 -11.59
C SER A 37 -7.76 1.18 -12.71
N LEU A 38 -7.70 1.78 -13.92
CA LEU A 38 -8.71 1.57 -14.99
C LEU A 38 -8.50 0.34 -15.88
N HIS A 39 -7.53 -0.53 -15.63
CA HIS A 39 -7.16 -1.59 -16.58
C HIS A 39 -7.58 -3.02 -16.23
N SER A 40 -8.56 -3.24 -15.35
CA SER A 40 -9.09 -4.59 -15.19
C SER A 40 -10.45 -4.77 -15.87
N LEU A 41 -10.45 -5.16 -17.14
CA LEU A 41 -11.60 -5.79 -17.80
C LEU A 41 -11.84 -7.23 -17.29
N ARG A 42 -10.96 -7.70 -16.39
CA ARG A 42 -11.01 -9.03 -15.78
C ARG A 42 -11.77 -8.95 -14.45
N ASN A 43 -12.40 -10.04 -14.07
CA ASN A 43 -12.99 -10.19 -12.74
C ASN A 43 -11.89 -10.43 -11.68
N GLU A 44 -10.83 -9.62 -11.70
CA GLU A 44 -9.65 -9.77 -10.86
C GLU A 44 -9.14 -8.44 -10.35
N VAL A 45 -8.62 -8.45 -9.14
CA VAL A 45 -7.84 -7.35 -8.56
C VAL A 45 -6.42 -7.85 -8.31
N THR A 46 -5.44 -7.22 -8.97
CA THR A 46 -4.02 -7.51 -8.75
C THR A 46 -3.44 -6.49 -7.78
N VAL A 47 -2.71 -6.99 -6.78
CA VAL A 47 -2.01 -6.19 -5.77
C VAL A 47 -0.53 -6.56 -5.82
N TYR A 48 0.31 -5.57 -6.06
CA TYR A 48 1.76 -5.64 -5.87
C TYR A 48 2.12 -4.92 -4.59
N HIS A 49 3.11 -5.42 -3.86
CA HIS A 49 3.50 -4.76 -2.63
C HIS A 49 4.98 -4.94 -2.30
N THR A 50 5.51 -3.94 -1.63
CA THR A 50 6.84 -3.90 -1.01
C THR A 50 6.70 -3.58 0.47
N CYS A 51 7.78 -3.72 1.23
CA CYS A 51 7.95 -3.22 2.58
C CYS A 51 9.43 -3.05 2.90
N ASP A 52 9.74 -2.30 3.94
CA ASP A 52 11.09 -2.22 4.51
C ASP A 52 12.16 -1.88 3.45
N LEU A 53 11.89 -0.90 2.58
CA LEU A 53 12.82 -0.47 1.53
C LEU A 53 14.02 0.29 2.09
N HIS A 54 13.90 0.92 3.28
CA HIS A 54 14.94 1.65 4.00
C HIS A 54 15.74 2.63 3.13
N GLY A 55 15.07 3.28 2.19
CA GLY A 55 15.71 4.23 1.28
C GLY A 55 16.66 3.61 0.27
N ASN A 56 16.62 2.30 0.05
CA ASN A 56 17.49 1.61 -0.89
C ASN A 56 17.00 1.77 -2.34
N LEU A 57 17.66 2.66 -3.07
CA LEU A 57 17.39 2.92 -4.50
C LEU A 57 18.02 1.89 -5.40
N THR A 58 19.28 1.57 -5.12
CA THR A 58 20.11 0.67 -5.93
C THR A 58 20.43 -0.60 -5.14
N PRO A 59 20.81 -1.68 -5.82
CA PRO A 59 21.24 -2.90 -5.15
C PRO A 59 22.37 -2.63 -4.15
N SER A 60 22.21 -3.13 -2.92
CA SER A 60 23.23 -3.02 -1.87
C SER A 60 24.18 -4.22 -1.83
N ASN A 61 23.75 -5.37 -2.32
CA ASN A 61 24.52 -6.62 -2.31
C ASN A 61 24.48 -7.28 -3.69
N GLY A 62 25.50 -7.02 -4.50
CA GLY A 62 25.82 -7.83 -5.67
C GLY A 62 24.74 -7.95 -6.75
N GLN A 63 23.94 -6.94 -7.02
CA GLN A 63 22.88 -6.85 -8.04
C GLN A 63 21.45 -7.17 -7.56
N LEU A 64 21.21 -7.53 -6.31
CA LEU A 64 19.88 -7.79 -5.79
C LEU A 64 19.36 -6.62 -4.94
N GLY A 65 18.04 -6.43 -4.92
CA GLY A 65 17.36 -5.40 -4.13
C GLY A 65 17.32 -4.02 -4.78
N GLY A 66 16.79 -3.07 -4.02
CA GLY A 66 16.62 -1.67 -4.41
C GLY A 66 15.42 -1.40 -5.33
N LEU A 67 14.89 -0.18 -5.25
CA LEU A 67 13.71 0.24 -6.04
C LEU A 67 13.92 0.13 -7.55
N VAL A 68 15.15 0.32 -8.04
CA VAL A 68 15.47 0.19 -9.48
C VAL A 68 15.22 -1.24 -9.97
N ASN A 69 15.55 -2.26 -9.18
CA ASN A 69 15.29 -3.64 -9.56
C ASN A 69 13.80 -3.98 -9.45
N ILE A 70 13.11 -3.50 -8.40
CA ILE A 70 11.64 -3.63 -8.29
C ILE A 70 10.97 -3.03 -9.53
N GLN A 71 11.39 -1.87 -9.99
CA GLN A 71 10.85 -1.25 -11.20
C GLN A 71 11.04 -2.12 -12.44
N LYS A 72 12.23 -2.73 -12.62
CA LYS A 72 12.47 -3.68 -13.72
C LYS A 72 11.54 -4.89 -13.65
N VAL A 73 11.34 -5.47 -12.45
CA VAL A 73 10.44 -6.60 -12.25
C VAL A 73 9.01 -6.22 -12.59
N LEU A 74 8.53 -5.04 -12.16
CA LEU A 74 7.18 -4.54 -12.45
C LEU A 74 6.98 -4.28 -13.94
N ASN A 75 7.96 -3.69 -14.62
CA ASN A 75 7.88 -3.42 -16.06
C ASN A 75 7.76 -4.70 -16.92
N ASN A 76 8.22 -5.83 -16.39
CA ASN A 76 8.10 -7.14 -17.04
C ASN A 76 6.81 -7.88 -16.68
N GLN A 77 5.88 -7.26 -15.94
CA GLN A 77 4.59 -7.88 -15.65
C GLN A 77 3.56 -7.55 -16.72
N ASP A 78 2.81 -8.54 -17.17
CA ASP A 78 1.75 -8.39 -18.19
C ASP A 78 0.48 -7.74 -17.65
N THR A 79 0.34 -7.64 -16.33
CA THR A 79 -0.85 -7.11 -15.67
C THR A 79 -0.52 -5.92 -14.80
N GLY A 80 -1.23 -4.80 -15.01
CA GLY A 80 -1.26 -3.69 -14.07
C GLY A 80 -1.95 -4.09 -12.76
N GLY A 81 -1.79 -3.29 -11.70
CA GLY A 81 -2.43 -3.53 -10.42
C GLY A 81 -2.18 -2.41 -9.43
N LEU A 82 -2.73 -2.56 -8.23
CA LEU A 82 -2.43 -1.67 -7.11
C LEU A 82 -0.99 -1.93 -6.66
N LEU A 83 -0.21 -0.88 -6.46
CA LEU A 83 1.15 -0.96 -5.91
C LEU A 83 1.14 -0.28 -4.55
N LEU A 84 1.44 -1.05 -3.49
CA LEU A 84 1.30 -0.66 -2.09
C LEU A 84 2.62 -0.91 -1.34
N ASP A 85 2.83 -0.20 -0.22
CA ASP A 85 4.01 -0.39 0.62
C ASP A 85 3.64 -0.56 2.10
N GLY A 86 4.24 -1.54 2.76
CA GLY A 86 4.00 -1.89 4.16
C GLY A 86 4.73 -0.99 5.19
N GLY A 87 5.36 0.10 4.76
CA GLY A 87 6.10 1.03 5.62
C GLY A 87 7.61 0.80 5.63
N ASP A 88 8.33 1.71 6.25
CA ASP A 88 9.80 1.80 6.24
C ASP A 88 10.38 1.91 4.82
N PHE A 89 9.70 2.67 3.94
CA PHE A 89 10.21 2.96 2.60
C PHE A 89 11.29 4.05 2.61
N LEU A 90 11.26 4.99 3.58
CA LEU A 90 12.35 5.93 3.85
C LEU A 90 13.37 5.32 4.81
N SER A 91 14.39 6.09 5.17
CA SER A 91 15.26 5.78 6.30
C SER A 91 15.76 7.07 6.96
N HIS A 92 15.76 7.07 8.29
CA HIS A 92 16.30 8.17 9.09
C HIS A 92 17.84 8.27 8.97
N SER A 93 18.52 7.16 8.69
CA SER A 93 19.97 7.12 8.48
C SER A 93 20.42 7.63 7.10
N LYS A 94 19.49 7.83 6.15
CA LYS A 94 19.80 8.34 4.82
C LYS A 94 19.63 9.85 4.74
N SER A 95 20.38 10.47 3.83
CA SER A 95 20.32 11.92 3.61
C SER A 95 18.95 12.39 3.11
N GLY A 96 18.63 13.67 3.32
CA GLY A 96 17.40 14.26 2.77
C GLY A 96 17.32 14.18 1.25
N SER A 97 18.45 14.23 0.53
CA SER A 97 18.48 14.03 -0.92
C SER A 97 18.13 12.59 -1.34
N ASN A 98 18.51 11.59 -0.53
CA ASN A 98 18.09 10.21 -0.74
C ASN A 98 16.58 10.06 -0.54
N GLN A 99 16.01 10.64 0.53
CA GLN A 99 14.57 10.62 0.80
C GLN A 99 13.76 11.17 -0.40
N LEU A 100 14.21 12.29 -0.97
CA LEU A 100 13.57 12.88 -2.15
C LEU A 100 13.66 11.97 -3.38
N LYS A 101 14.81 11.31 -3.61
CA LYS A 101 14.99 10.36 -4.73
C LYS A 101 14.10 9.12 -4.56
N VAL A 102 13.93 8.61 -3.34
CA VAL A 102 13.03 7.50 -3.06
C VAL A 102 11.60 7.89 -3.40
N ILE A 103 11.12 9.03 -2.91
CA ILE A 103 9.77 9.53 -3.19
C ILE A 103 9.56 9.72 -4.70
N ASP A 104 10.50 10.36 -5.40
CA ASP A 104 10.42 10.55 -6.85
C ASP A 104 10.37 9.21 -7.60
N THR A 105 11.17 8.24 -7.19
CA THR A 105 11.16 6.90 -7.77
C THR A 105 9.82 6.18 -7.53
N MET A 106 9.31 6.20 -6.30
CA MET A 106 8.00 5.61 -5.97
C MET A 106 6.87 6.30 -6.73
N ASN A 107 6.93 7.63 -6.91
CA ASN A 107 5.99 8.38 -7.74
C ASN A 107 5.99 7.90 -9.19
N LYS A 108 7.18 7.74 -9.79
CA LYS A 108 7.36 7.25 -11.16
C LYS A 108 6.91 5.81 -11.33
N MET A 109 7.06 4.98 -10.31
CA MET A 109 6.60 3.60 -10.29
C MET A 109 5.08 3.48 -10.13
N GLY A 110 4.39 4.54 -9.70
CA GLY A 110 2.95 4.57 -9.54
C GLY A 110 2.45 3.93 -8.26
N TYR A 111 3.17 4.07 -7.15
CA TYR A 111 2.65 3.68 -5.84
C TYR A 111 1.32 4.40 -5.55
N HIS A 112 0.39 3.70 -4.90
CA HIS A 112 -0.95 4.20 -4.57
C HIS A 112 -1.07 4.58 -3.09
N ALA A 113 -0.50 3.76 -2.22
CA ALA A 113 -0.47 4.00 -0.78
C ALA A 113 0.73 3.35 -0.11
N ALA A 114 1.13 3.92 1.04
CA ALA A 114 2.13 3.36 1.94
C ALA A 114 1.68 3.47 3.40
N ALA A 115 2.04 2.50 4.23
CA ALA A 115 1.95 2.63 5.67
C ALA A 115 3.04 3.58 6.20
N ILE A 116 2.87 4.02 7.44
CA ILE A 116 3.91 4.71 8.20
C ILE A 116 4.59 3.67 9.11
N GLY A 117 5.86 3.41 8.86
CA GLY A 117 6.70 2.61 9.73
C GLY A 117 7.48 3.46 10.74
N ASN A 118 8.39 2.82 11.45
CA ASN A 118 9.22 3.51 12.43
C ASN A 118 10.27 4.42 11.80
N GLU A 119 10.78 4.09 10.63
CA GLU A 119 11.76 4.92 9.90
C GLU A 119 11.16 6.25 9.45
N GLU A 120 9.91 6.28 8.95
CA GLU A 120 9.22 7.50 8.59
C GLU A 120 9.02 8.44 9.78
N LEU A 121 8.76 7.91 10.97
CA LEU A 121 8.60 8.73 12.17
C LEU A 121 9.94 9.10 12.79
N ALA A 122 10.98 8.29 12.60
CA ALA A 122 12.32 8.58 13.10
C ALA A 122 12.99 9.77 12.40
N ILE A 123 12.58 10.12 11.18
CA ILE A 123 13.05 11.37 10.53
C ILE A 123 12.43 12.63 11.15
N GLY A 124 11.44 12.47 12.04
CA GLY A 124 10.69 13.55 12.69
C GLY A 124 9.38 13.89 11.94
N GLN A 125 8.31 14.14 12.70
CA GLN A 125 6.98 14.38 12.15
C GLN A 125 6.90 15.64 11.26
N ASP A 126 7.58 16.72 11.62
CA ASP A 126 7.67 17.94 10.79
C ASP A 126 8.37 17.68 9.46
N ARG A 127 9.48 16.90 9.51
CA ARG A 127 10.19 16.52 8.30
C ARG A 127 9.30 15.66 7.40
N LEU A 128 8.64 14.65 7.95
CA LEU A 128 7.70 13.81 7.20
C LEU A 128 6.57 14.67 6.61
N ALA A 129 5.98 15.59 7.39
CA ALA A 129 4.95 16.49 6.91
C ALA A 129 5.41 17.35 5.72
N SER A 130 6.69 17.74 5.67
CA SER A 130 7.26 18.48 4.53
C SER A 130 7.45 17.61 3.28
N LEU A 131 7.56 16.29 3.43
CA LEU A 131 7.75 15.33 2.33
C LEU A 131 6.44 14.83 1.74
N VAL A 132 5.38 14.69 2.54
CA VAL A 132 4.08 14.14 2.07
C VAL A 132 3.50 14.89 0.87
N PRO A 133 3.56 16.24 0.77
CA PRO A 133 3.07 16.95 -0.42
C PRO A 133 3.80 16.61 -1.73
N LEU A 134 4.99 16.04 -1.64
CA LEU A 134 5.79 15.61 -2.80
C LEU A 134 5.42 14.18 -3.26
N MET A 135 4.61 13.45 -2.49
CA MET A 135 4.20 12.09 -2.78
C MET A 135 2.95 12.07 -3.66
N ASN A 136 2.97 11.30 -4.75
CA ASN A 136 1.79 11.02 -5.58
C ASN A 136 0.95 9.86 -5.02
N PHE A 137 1.35 9.26 -3.92
CA PHE A 137 0.66 8.21 -3.18
C PHE A 137 0.23 8.71 -1.80
N SER A 138 -0.73 8.02 -1.18
CA SER A 138 -1.25 8.41 0.12
C SER A 138 -0.50 7.69 1.24
N LEU A 139 -0.16 8.39 2.32
CA LEU A 139 0.17 7.74 3.58
C LEU A 139 -1.10 7.40 4.34
N VAL A 140 -1.18 6.16 4.85
CA VAL A 140 -2.33 5.68 5.63
C VAL A 140 -1.88 5.16 7.00
N ASN A 141 -2.62 5.58 8.04
CA ASN A 141 -2.48 5.05 9.38
C ASN A 141 -3.74 5.37 10.20
N CYS A 142 -4.31 4.38 10.89
CA CYS A 142 -5.54 4.55 11.66
C CYS A 142 -5.35 4.47 13.19
N ASN A 143 -4.13 4.20 13.68
CA ASN A 143 -3.90 4.00 15.10
C ASN A 143 -2.92 4.99 15.74
N TYR A 144 -2.26 5.87 14.96
CA TYR A 144 -1.44 6.96 15.50
C TYR A 144 -2.24 8.26 15.63
N SER A 145 -2.05 8.96 16.74
CA SER A 145 -2.41 10.37 16.88
C SER A 145 -1.18 11.20 16.55
N LEU A 146 -1.11 11.67 15.32
CA LEU A 146 0.03 12.42 14.79
C LEU A 146 -0.08 13.93 15.12
N GLU A 147 1.04 14.64 15.09
CA GLU A 147 1.09 16.07 15.28
C GLU A 147 0.28 16.84 14.22
N ARG A 148 -0.18 18.04 14.58
CA ARG A 148 -1.17 18.82 13.83
C ARG A 148 -0.88 18.95 12.33
N ASN A 149 0.36 19.13 11.93
CA ASN A 149 0.71 19.30 10.52
C ASN A 149 0.63 17.97 9.77
N LEU A 150 1.18 16.90 10.34
CA LEU A 150 1.21 15.58 9.73
C LEU A 150 -0.19 14.91 9.76
N SER A 151 -0.97 15.12 10.82
CA SER A 151 -2.31 14.54 10.96
C SER A 151 -3.28 14.94 9.86
N LYS A 152 -3.12 16.13 9.25
CA LYS A 152 -3.93 16.59 8.12
C LYS A 152 -3.58 15.91 6.80
N LEU A 153 -2.38 15.35 6.70
CA LEU A 153 -1.81 14.80 5.47
C LEU A 153 -1.91 13.26 5.42
N VAL A 154 -1.88 12.62 6.58
CA VAL A 154 -2.06 11.16 6.71
C VAL A 154 -3.54 10.84 6.85
N LYS A 155 -4.00 9.83 6.13
CA LYS A 155 -5.41 9.42 6.16
C LYS A 155 -5.59 8.15 6.97
N PRO A 156 -6.69 7.98 7.73
CA PRO A 156 -6.97 6.71 8.39
C PRO A 156 -7.20 5.59 7.38
N TYR A 157 -7.75 5.91 6.23
CA TYR A 157 -7.93 5.00 5.08
C TYR A 157 -8.10 5.78 3.78
N ILE A 158 -7.98 5.06 2.67
CA ILE A 158 -8.37 5.51 1.34
C ILE A 158 -9.18 4.44 0.63
N THR A 159 -9.92 4.81 -0.41
CA THR A 159 -10.57 3.87 -1.33
C THR A 159 -10.06 4.08 -2.74
N ILE A 160 -9.86 2.99 -3.49
CA ILE A 160 -9.39 3.00 -4.88
C ILE A 160 -10.28 2.07 -5.69
N ASN A 161 -10.70 2.52 -6.87
CA ASN A 161 -11.40 1.66 -7.81
C ASN A 161 -10.39 0.89 -8.69
N ALA A 162 -10.40 -0.43 -8.58
CA ALA A 162 -9.66 -1.35 -9.43
C ALA A 162 -10.63 -2.00 -10.43
N GLY A 163 -10.83 -1.35 -11.57
CA GLY A 163 -11.91 -1.70 -12.49
C GLY A 163 -13.29 -1.47 -11.84
N LYS A 164 -14.11 -2.52 -11.78
CA LYS A 164 -15.42 -2.48 -11.12
C LYS A 164 -15.38 -2.71 -9.61
N PHE A 165 -14.22 -3.05 -9.06
CA PHE A 165 -14.05 -3.37 -7.65
C PHE A 165 -13.57 -2.16 -6.87
N LYS A 166 -14.17 -1.90 -5.72
CA LYS A 166 -13.72 -0.87 -4.77
C LYS A 166 -12.84 -1.51 -3.70
N VAL A 167 -11.61 -1.06 -3.59
CA VAL A 167 -10.63 -1.55 -2.63
C VAL A 167 -10.41 -0.50 -1.55
N GLY A 168 -10.65 -0.88 -0.30
CA GLY A 168 -10.33 -0.07 0.87
C GLY A 168 -8.91 -0.38 1.36
N ILE A 169 -8.15 0.65 1.67
CA ILE A 169 -6.77 0.53 2.15
C ILE A 169 -6.64 1.33 3.44
N THR A 170 -6.21 0.68 4.51
CA THR A 170 -5.87 1.30 5.80
C THR A 170 -4.45 0.93 6.20
N GLY A 171 -3.94 1.52 7.28
CA GLY A 171 -2.60 1.20 7.80
C GLY A 171 -2.56 1.19 9.32
N VAL A 172 -1.69 0.37 9.88
CA VAL A 172 -1.40 0.32 11.32
C VAL A 172 0.11 0.22 11.56
N GLY A 173 0.55 0.80 12.67
CA GLY A 173 1.94 0.70 13.11
C GLY A 173 2.04 0.30 14.58
N GLN A 174 3.24 -0.12 14.98
CA GLN A 174 3.53 -0.53 16.36
C GLN A 174 3.63 0.66 17.31
N LYS A 175 3.60 0.39 18.62
CA LYS A 175 3.78 1.43 19.64
C LYS A 175 5.21 1.98 19.58
N LEU A 176 5.34 3.29 19.35
CA LEU A 176 6.61 4.00 19.28
C LEU A 176 6.72 5.02 20.40
N LYS A 177 7.94 5.21 20.91
CA LYS A 177 8.23 6.22 21.94
C LYS A 177 7.92 7.63 21.36
N GLY A 178 7.15 8.40 22.12
CA GLY A 178 6.84 9.80 21.71
C GLY A 178 5.72 9.93 20.69
N VAL A 179 5.10 8.85 20.27
CA VAL A 179 3.92 8.87 19.38
C VAL A 179 2.70 8.40 20.16
N ALA A 180 1.67 9.22 20.20
CA ALA A 180 0.40 8.85 20.81
C ALA A 180 -0.25 7.72 19.97
N TYR A 181 -0.74 6.67 20.64
CA TYR A 181 -1.04 5.38 20.06
C TYR A 181 -2.38 4.84 20.59
N ALA A 182 -3.24 4.39 19.71
CA ALA A 182 -4.41 3.59 20.01
C ALA A 182 -4.14 2.10 19.68
N ASP A 183 -4.90 1.18 20.25
CA ASP A 183 -4.75 -0.25 19.95
C ASP A 183 -4.87 -0.49 18.43
N ALA A 184 -3.85 -1.11 17.85
CA ALA A 184 -3.74 -1.30 16.41
C ALA A 184 -4.81 -2.26 15.86
N ILE A 185 -5.15 -3.31 16.62
CA ILE A 185 -6.13 -4.32 16.20
C ILE A 185 -7.54 -3.75 16.26
N GLU A 186 -7.87 -3.01 17.31
CA GLU A 186 -9.18 -2.35 17.45
C GLU A 186 -9.35 -1.24 16.40
N SER A 187 -8.32 -0.42 16.18
CA SER A 187 -8.31 0.62 15.16
C SER A 187 -8.49 0.06 13.76
N ALA A 188 -7.75 -1.01 13.43
CA ALA A 188 -7.87 -1.69 12.14
C ALA A 188 -9.27 -2.27 11.94
N ASN A 189 -9.85 -2.93 12.94
CA ASN A 189 -11.20 -3.50 12.87
C ASN A 189 -12.28 -2.42 12.69
N SER A 190 -12.18 -1.33 13.44
CA SER A 190 -13.11 -0.21 13.34
C SER A 190 -13.06 0.43 11.95
N THR A 191 -11.85 0.61 11.43
CA THR A 191 -11.65 1.17 10.08
C THR A 191 -12.09 0.19 8.99
N ALA A 192 -11.80 -1.10 9.12
CA ALA A 192 -12.26 -2.13 8.18
C ALA A 192 -13.78 -2.21 8.12
N LYS A 193 -14.46 -2.04 9.26
CA LYS A 193 -15.92 -1.96 9.33
C LYS A 193 -16.46 -0.77 8.53
N ILE A 194 -15.86 0.43 8.69
CA ILE A 194 -16.24 1.60 7.90
C ILE A 194 -16.05 1.33 6.41
N LEU A 195 -14.91 0.73 6.03
CA LEU A 195 -14.60 0.43 4.64
C LEU A 195 -15.60 -0.56 4.01
N LYS A 196 -16.03 -1.60 4.75
CA LYS A 196 -17.00 -2.58 4.25
C LYS A 196 -18.42 -2.04 4.25
N GLU A 197 -18.87 -1.44 5.36
CA GLU A 197 -20.28 -1.11 5.58
C GLU A 197 -20.67 0.28 5.06
N ASN A 198 -19.81 1.28 5.20
CA ASN A 198 -20.10 2.65 4.77
C ASN A 198 -19.56 2.94 3.37
N GLU A 199 -18.32 2.51 3.10
CA GLU A 199 -17.66 2.73 1.82
C GLU A 199 -18.01 1.66 0.77
N ASN A 200 -18.64 0.54 1.17
CA ASN A 200 -19.00 -0.59 0.30
C ASN A 200 -17.81 -1.17 -0.47
N CYS A 201 -16.66 -1.34 0.21
CA CYS A 201 -15.47 -1.91 -0.40
C CYS A 201 -15.61 -3.42 -0.61
N ASP A 202 -15.25 -3.89 -1.80
CA ASP A 202 -15.21 -5.32 -2.15
C ASP A 202 -14.04 -6.03 -1.47
N LEU A 203 -12.90 -5.35 -1.34
CA LEU A 203 -11.70 -5.80 -0.62
C LEU A 203 -11.26 -4.76 0.40
N VAL A 204 -10.75 -5.22 1.54
CA VAL A 204 -10.06 -4.39 2.53
C VAL A 204 -8.65 -4.91 2.75
N ILE A 205 -7.67 -4.05 2.49
CA ILE A 205 -6.24 -4.32 2.66
C ILE A 205 -5.71 -3.46 3.81
N CYS A 206 -5.06 -4.10 4.77
CA CYS A 206 -4.37 -3.42 5.86
C CYS A 206 -2.85 -3.45 5.58
N LEU A 207 -2.25 -2.27 5.46
CA LEU A 207 -0.80 -2.10 5.41
C LEU A 207 -0.30 -2.10 6.86
N SER A 208 0.33 -3.18 7.26
CA SER A 208 0.74 -3.38 8.65
C SER A 208 2.24 -3.20 8.83
N HIS A 209 2.61 -2.33 9.76
CA HIS A 209 3.99 -2.21 10.23
C HIS A 209 4.12 -2.69 11.69
N LEU A 210 3.39 -3.76 12.05
CA LEU A 210 3.42 -4.38 13.38
C LEU A 210 4.50 -5.45 13.51
N GLY A 211 4.87 -6.06 12.39
CA GLY A 211 5.68 -7.26 12.35
C GLY A 211 4.86 -8.55 12.46
N TYR A 212 5.40 -9.62 11.91
CA TYR A 212 4.68 -10.89 11.76
C TYR A 212 4.37 -11.58 13.09
N ASN A 213 5.34 -11.57 14.03
CA ASN A 213 5.23 -12.24 15.34
C ASN A 213 5.96 -11.42 16.41
N GLN A 214 5.20 -10.90 17.36
CA GLN A 214 5.75 -10.12 18.47
C GLN A 214 5.60 -10.86 19.80
N PRO A 215 6.55 -10.68 20.74
CA PRO A 215 6.52 -11.37 22.01
C PRO A 215 5.31 -10.96 22.87
N GLY A 216 4.78 -11.90 23.63
CA GLY A 216 3.67 -11.67 24.56
C GLY A 216 2.39 -11.18 23.85
N ASP A 217 1.70 -10.24 24.49
CA ASP A 217 0.42 -9.70 24.00
C ASP A 217 0.58 -8.51 23.06
N GLN A 218 1.80 -8.15 22.66
CA GLN A 218 2.01 -7.08 21.72
C GLN A 218 1.28 -7.39 20.39
N PRO A 219 0.59 -6.39 19.78
CA PRO A 219 -0.05 -6.56 18.49
C PRO A 219 0.96 -6.98 17.43
N ASP A 220 0.57 -7.95 16.61
CA ASP A 220 1.32 -8.42 15.45
C ASP A 220 0.35 -8.84 14.34
N ASP A 221 0.88 -9.17 13.16
CA ASP A 221 0.08 -9.50 12.00
C ASP A 221 -0.74 -10.78 12.17
N GLN A 222 -0.23 -11.76 12.92
CA GLN A 222 -0.96 -12.99 13.21
C GLN A 222 -2.17 -12.71 14.13
N LYS A 223 -1.95 -11.94 15.20
CA LYS A 223 -3.04 -11.54 16.12
C LYS A 223 -4.03 -10.63 15.43
N LEU A 224 -3.54 -9.69 14.57
CA LEU A 224 -4.40 -8.84 13.76
C LEU A 224 -5.29 -9.70 12.84
N ALA A 225 -4.74 -10.64 12.09
CA ALA A 225 -5.51 -11.51 11.22
C ALA A 225 -6.56 -12.31 12.01
N GLN A 226 -6.15 -12.98 13.09
CA GLN A 226 -7.04 -13.82 13.92
C GLN A 226 -8.14 -13.03 14.64
N ARG A 227 -7.84 -11.78 15.04
CA ARG A 227 -8.78 -10.92 15.77
C ARG A 227 -9.54 -9.96 14.85
N SER A 228 -9.31 -10.01 13.54
CA SER A 228 -10.05 -9.22 12.55
C SER A 228 -11.41 -9.83 12.22
N SER A 229 -12.23 -9.08 11.53
CA SER A 229 -13.54 -9.53 11.02
C SER A 229 -13.77 -9.24 9.55
N GLN A 230 -13.24 -8.13 9.05
CA GLN A 230 -13.53 -7.60 7.71
C GLN A 230 -12.28 -7.21 6.91
N ILE A 231 -11.10 -7.67 7.34
CA ILE A 231 -9.84 -7.52 6.60
C ILE A 231 -9.65 -8.75 5.71
N ASP A 232 -9.35 -8.53 4.44
CA ASP A 232 -9.11 -9.59 3.46
C ASP A 232 -7.61 -9.90 3.30
N MET A 233 -6.74 -8.89 3.44
CA MET A 233 -5.29 -9.02 3.28
C MET A 233 -4.54 -8.07 4.22
N ILE A 234 -3.45 -8.57 4.76
CA ILE A 234 -2.47 -7.81 5.53
C ILE A 234 -1.16 -7.84 4.75
N ILE A 235 -0.67 -6.66 4.35
CA ILE A 235 0.69 -6.50 3.83
C ILE A 235 1.58 -6.25 5.03
N SER A 236 2.50 -7.19 5.28
CA SER A 236 3.31 -7.26 6.50
C SER A 236 4.66 -6.61 6.29
N GLY A 237 4.99 -5.61 7.09
CA GLY A 237 6.31 -4.97 7.20
C GLY A 237 6.96 -5.16 8.57
N HIS A 238 8.03 -4.41 8.83
CA HIS A 238 8.82 -4.35 10.07
C HIS A 238 9.80 -5.52 10.30
N ASN A 239 9.46 -6.74 9.94
CA ASN A 239 10.36 -7.87 10.15
C ASN A 239 11.22 -8.10 8.90
N ARG A 240 12.53 -7.92 9.05
CA ARG A 240 13.51 -8.13 7.98
C ARG A 240 13.84 -9.61 7.78
N PHE A 241 12.85 -10.44 7.50
CA PHE A 241 13.10 -11.83 7.15
C PHE A 241 12.39 -12.25 5.87
N LEU A 242 13.01 -13.17 5.17
CA LEU A 242 12.49 -13.73 3.94
C LEU A 242 11.46 -14.81 4.28
N VAL A 243 10.18 -14.50 4.05
CA VAL A 243 9.13 -15.51 4.06
C VAL A 243 8.82 -15.89 2.62
N ARG A 244 8.93 -17.16 2.31
CA ARG A 244 8.52 -17.67 1.00
C ARG A 244 7.01 -17.89 1.00
N GLY A 245 6.29 -17.00 0.33
CA GLY A 245 4.85 -17.13 0.10
C GLY A 245 3.98 -16.38 1.10
N THR A 246 2.68 -16.58 0.96
CA THR A 246 1.63 -15.95 1.74
C THR A 246 1.14 -16.90 2.82
N ILE A 247 0.84 -16.36 3.99
CA ILE A 247 0.33 -17.12 5.13
C ILE A 247 -1.17 -16.85 5.23
N ILE A 248 -1.96 -17.90 5.41
CA ILE A 248 -3.42 -17.80 5.58
C ILE A 248 -3.76 -18.02 7.06
N LYS A 249 -4.57 -17.13 7.62
CA LYS A 249 -5.16 -17.25 8.95
C LYS A 249 -6.66 -17.09 8.87
N MET A 250 -7.36 -17.79 9.76
CA MET A 250 -8.82 -17.62 9.92
C MET A 250 -9.10 -16.48 10.90
N ASN A 251 -9.97 -15.55 10.52
CA ASN A 251 -10.40 -14.46 11.38
C ASN A 251 -11.52 -14.89 12.35
N LYS A 252 -12.07 -13.94 13.12
CA LYS A 252 -13.18 -14.20 14.08
C LYS A 252 -14.44 -14.77 13.41
N LEU A 253 -14.68 -14.44 12.14
CA LEU A 253 -15.84 -14.89 11.36
C LEU A 253 -15.54 -16.16 10.54
N LYS A 254 -14.40 -16.81 10.76
CA LYS A 254 -13.95 -17.99 10.01
C LYS A 254 -13.72 -17.72 8.52
N HIS A 255 -13.42 -16.47 8.17
CA HIS A 255 -12.99 -16.11 6.83
C HIS A 255 -11.45 -16.09 6.76
N GLU A 256 -10.92 -16.42 5.59
CA GLU A 256 -9.49 -16.38 5.32
C GLU A 256 -8.97 -14.93 5.24
N VAL A 257 -7.88 -14.66 5.94
CA VAL A 257 -7.10 -13.44 5.87
C VAL A 257 -5.69 -13.80 5.39
N LEU A 258 -5.26 -13.16 4.32
CA LEU A 258 -3.91 -13.33 3.80
C LEU A 258 -2.95 -12.42 4.57
N ILE A 259 -1.85 -12.97 5.07
CA ILE A 259 -0.69 -12.21 5.53
C ILE A 259 0.39 -12.38 4.47
N SER A 260 0.76 -11.30 3.80
CA SER A 260 1.71 -11.32 2.70
C SER A 260 2.91 -10.43 3.03
N PRO A 261 3.99 -10.99 3.56
CA PRO A 261 5.24 -10.26 3.72
C PRO A 261 5.95 -10.11 2.38
N ALA A 262 6.51 -8.94 2.12
CA ALA A 262 7.53 -8.77 1.09
C ALA A 262 8.92 -8.84 1.75
N ALA A 263 9.96 -9.05 0.95
CA ALA A 263 11.31 -8.99 1.47
C ALA A 263 11.77 -7.54 1.65
N TYR A 264 12.59 -7.32 2.64
CA TYR A 264 13.22 -6.03 2.92
C TYR A 264 14.19 -5.57 1.80
N ASP A 265 14.56 -4.30 1.82
CA ASP A 265 15.55 -3.68 0.91
C ASP A 265 15.26 -3.87 -0.58
N GLY A 266 13.99 -4.14 -0.94
CA GLY A 266 13.57 -4.36 -2.33
C GLY A 266 14.10 -5.66 -2.95
N LEU A 267 14.43 -6.67 -2.13
CA LEU A 267 14.89 -7.97 -2.62
C LEU A 267 13.81 -8.76 -3.36
N MET A 268 12.55 -8.56 -3.00
CA MET A 268 11.39 -9.21 -3.63
C MET A 268 10.20 -8.25 -3.61
N ILE A 269 9.28 -8.47 -4.54
CA ILE A 269 7.97 -7.83 -4.56
C ILE A 269 6.90 -8.91 -4.45
N GLY A 270 5.93 -8.71 -3.56
CA GLY A 270 4.78 -9.59 -3.47
C GLY A 270 3.77 -9.27 -4.58
N LYS A 271 3.16 -10.31 -5.14
CA LYS A 271 2.06 -10.22 -6.11
C LYS A 271 0.92 -11.11 -5.66
N THR A 272 -0.26 -10.52 -5.45
CA THR A 272 -1.50 -11.24 -5.11
C THR A 272 -2.58 -10.89 -6.12
N ILE A 273 -3.29 -11.90 -6.61
CA ILE A 273 -4.42 -11.75 -7.52
C ILE A 273 -5.66 -12.32 -6.83
N PHE A 274 -6.65 -11.46 -6.61
CA PHE A 274 -7.98 -11.84 -6.16
C PHE A 274 -8.88 -12.01 -7.38
N SER A 275 -9.46 -13.18 -7.57
CA SER A 275 -10.44 -13.47 -8.61
C SER A 275 -11.85 -13.47 -8.01
N PHE A 276 -12.83 -12.99 -8.78
CA PHE A 276 -14.21 -12.85 -8.37
C PHE A 276 -15.15 -13.53 -9.36
N GLU A 277 -16.21 -14.15 -8.83
CA GLU A 277 -17.30 -14.76 -9.59
C GLU A 277 -18.65 -14.17 -9.16
N ASN A 278 -19.70 -14.43 -9.93
CA ASN A 278 -21.07 -14.02 -9.61
C ASN A 278 -21.22 -12.58 -9.11
N GLY A 279 -20.63 -11.65 -9.87
CA GLY A 279 -20.59 -10.23 -9.50
C GLY A 279 -19.36 -9.88 -8.68
N LYS A 280 -19.39 -10.04 -7.35
CA LYS A 280 -18.33 -9.58 -6.45
C LYS A 280 -17.91 -10.63 -5.40
N GLN A 281 -18.33 -11.89 -5.55
CA GLN A 281 -17.94 -12.96 -4.64
C GLN A 281 -16.49 -13.37 -4.92
N LYS A 282 -15.62 -13.33 -3.93
CA LYS A 282 -14.25 -13.84 -3.98
C LYS A 282 -14.27 -15.34 -4.28
N SER A 283 -13.63 -15.79 -5.36
CA SER A 283 -13.62 -17.17 -5.78
C SER A 283 -12.25 -17.84 -5.68
N ASN A 284 -11.18 -17.09 -5.92
CA ASN A 284 -9.82 -17.63 -5.88
C ASN A 284 -8.80 -16.55 -5.52
N ILE A 285 -7.69 -16.98 -4.92
CA ILE A 285 -6.57 -16.11 -4.57
C ILE A 285 -5.28 -16.80 -5.01
N LYS A 286 -4.47 -16.08 -5.79
CA LYS A 286 -3.12 -16.52 -6.18
C LYS A 286 -2.11 -15.51 -5.63
N SER A 287 -1.13 -15.99 -4.88
CA SER A 287 -0.08 -15.13 -4.34
C SER A 287 1.30 -15.73 -4.61
N LYS A 288 2.27 -14.88 -4.96
CA LYS A 288 3.67 -15.25 -5.16
C LYS A 288 4.58 -14.05 -4.90
N ASN A 289 5.84 -14.34 -4.64
CA ASN A 289 6.91 -13.37 -4.65
C ASN A 289 7.62 -13.39 -6.02
N LEU A 290 7.99 -12.19 -6.49
CA LEU A 290 8.65 -11.96 -7.77
C LEU A 290 10.09 -11.50 -7.57
#